data_1b56afcd383316a3677c22ccc78fe1eb
#
_entry.id   1b56afcd383316a3677c22ccc78fe1eb
#
_cell.length_a   1.000
_cell.length_b   1.000
_cell.length_c   1.000
_cell.angle_alpha   90.00
_cell.angle_beta   90.00
_cell.angle_gamma   90.00
#
_symmetry.space_group_name_H-M   'P 1'
#
loop_
_entity.id
_entity.type
_entity.pdbx_description
1 polymer ?
#
loop_
_entity_poly.entity_id
_entity_poly.type
_entity_poly.pdbx_seq_one_letter_code
_entity_poly.pdbx_strand_id
1 'polypeptide(L)'
;EAHRAKRSQVMTVGRYLVVIAVTVALGYMTSRPTFLWYYDATASKTQTLTKESQSILERMKDDLTIVTYVNLLGDNSSYGMPRSLKSDMENFKPYIRFKSNIELKYVYYYKKASSYIRERYADVSDREVAEKYVDQMKLNLKMFLSPEEIEAQIDLAPEGYRFVRQLVLPDGSATFLRLYNDMFVHPMEAEVSA
;
A
#
# COMPACT_ATOMS: atom_id res chain seq x y z
N GLU A 1 -14.67 -63.17 -7.97
CA GLU A 1 -13.91 -62.18 -8.74
C GLU A 1 -14.50 -60.77 -8.67
N ALA A 2 -15.80 -60.58 -8.75
CA ALA A 2 -16.45 -59.25 -8.69
C ALA A 2 -16.17 -58.48 -7.40
N HIS A 3 -16.12 -59.16 -6.25
CA HIS A 3 -15.79 -58.54 -4.93
C HIS A 3 -14.37 -58.01 -4.84
N ARG A 4 -13.37 -58.73 -5.46
CA ARG A 4 -11.99 -58.26 -5.51
C ARG A 4 -11.81 -57.05 -6.40
N ALA A 5 -12.46 -57.00 -7.57
CA ALA A 5 -12.42 -55.89 -8.49
C ALA A 5 -13.03 -54.62 -7.84
N LYS A 6 -14.17 -54.74 -7.15
CA LYS A 6 -14.82 -53.62 -6.48
C LYS A 6 -13.97 -53.06 -5.33
N ARG A 7 -13.28 -53.92 -4.56
CA ARG A 7 -12.37 -53.51 -3.50
C ARG A 7 -11.13 -52.80 -4.05
N SER A 8 -10.59 -53.22 -5.19
CA SER A 8 -9.49 -52.56 -5.89
C SER A 8 -9.88 -51.19 -6.39
N GLN A 9 -11.05 -51.00 -6.98
CA GLN A 9 -11.55 -49.73 -7.45
C GLN A 9 -11.76 -48.76 -6.30
N VAL A 10 -12.34 -49.17 -5.16
CA VAL A 10 -12.55 -48.36 -3.98
C VAL A 10 -11.20 -47.89 -3.40
N MET A 11 -10.20 -48.75 -3.33
CA MET A 11 -8.85 -48.37 -2.87
C MET A 11 -8.18 -47.38 -3.84
N THR A 12 -8.38 -47.52 -5.14
CA THR A 12 -7.83 -46.62 -6.14
C THR A 12 -8.47 -45.23 -6.04
N VAL A 13 -9.81 -45.17 -5.95
CA VAL A 13 -10.55 -43.91 -5.75
C VAL A 13 -10.12 -43.25 -4.44
N GLY A 14 -9.99 -44.01 -3.34
CA GLY A 14 -9.52 -43.50 -2.06
C GLY A 14 -8.14 -42.84 -2.14
N ARG A 15 -7.21 -43.47 -2.91
CA ARG A 15 -5.87 -42.87 -3.11
C ARG A 15 -5.93 -41.53 -3.85
N TYR A 16 -6.76 -41.41 -4.87
CA TYR A 16 -6.93 -40.14 -5.59
C TYR A 16 -7.55 -39.07 -4.70
N LEU A 17 -8.54 -39.40 -3.89
CA LEU A 17 -9.14 -38.45 -2.94
C LEU A 17 -8.11 -37.96 -1.91
N VAL A 18 -7.24 -38.83 -1.40
CA VAL A 18 -6.16 -38.43 -0.47
C VAL A 18 -5.19 -37.49 -1.17
N VAL A 19 -4.77 -37.80 -2.41
CA VAL A 19 -3.86 -36.92 -3.16
C VAL A 19 -4.49 -35.53 -3.38
N ILE A 20 -5.76 -35.48 -3.78
CA ILE A 20 -6.49 -34.23 -3.98
C ILE A 20 -6.55 -33.45 -2.65
N ALA A 21 -6.91 -34.10 -1.55
CA ALA A 21 -7.02 -33.47 -0.24
C ALA A 21 -5.68 -32.88 0.23
N VAL A 22 -4.57 -33.64 0.05
CA VAL A 22 -3.21 -33.17 0.38
C VAL A 22 -2.82 -31.98 -0.50
N THR A 23 -3.10 -32.04 -1.79
CA THR A 23 -2.77 -30.95 -2.72
C THR A 23 -3.54 -29.66 -2.35
N VAL A 24 -4.83 -29.78 -2.04
CA VAL A 24 -5.64 -28.63 -1.59
C VAL A 24 -5.13 -28.09 -0.26
N ALA A 25 -4.79 -28.96 0.69
CA ALA A 25 -4.24 -28.53 1.99
C ALA A 25 -2.90 -27.79 1.83
N LEU A 26 -2.00 -28.32 1.01
CA LEU A 26 -0.72 -27.66 0.70
C LEU A 26 -0.94 -26.32 0.01
N GLY A 27 -1.82 -26.26 -0.98
CA GLY A 27 -2.19 -25.02 -1.66
C GLY A 27 -2.77 -23.97 -0.70
N TYR A 28 -3.62 -24.41 0.23
CA TYR A 28 -4.16 -23.52 1.26
C TYR A 28 -3.05 -23.01 2.22
N MET A 29 -2.16 -23.90 2.69
CA MET A 29 -1.06 -23.51 3.57
C MET A 29 -0.11 -22.53 2.89
N THR A 30 0.29 -22.80 1.64
CA THR A 30 1.20 -21.91 0.89
C THR A 30 0.55 -20.57 0.50
N SER A 31 -0.77 -20.48 0.52
CA SER A 31 -1.49 -19.21 0.28
C SER A 31 -1.55 -18.29 1.51
N ARG A 32 -1.18 -18.78 2.68
CA ARG A 32 -1.21 -17.99 3.91
C ARG A 32 0.11 -17.26 4.12
N PRO A 33 0.10 -15.94 4.37
CA PRO A 33 1.32 -15.15 4.60
C PRO A 33 2.21 -15.73 5.72
N THR A 34 1.60 -16.31 6.75
CA THR A 34 2.27 -16.91 7.92
C THR A 34 3.19 -18.08 7.56
N PHE A 35 2.93 -18.79 6.46
CA PHE A 35 3.70 -19.95 6.01
C PHE A 35 4.62 -19.65 4.82
N LEU A 36 4.66 -18.39 4.36
CA LEU A 36 5.52 -18.00 3.25
C LEU A 36 6.93 -17.74 3.75
N TRP A 37 7.85 -18.57 3.32
CA TRP A 37 9.29 -18.34 3.52
C TRP A 37 9.84 -17.58 2.33
N TYR A 38 10.44 -16.42 2.60
CA TYR A 38 11.06 -15.58 1.58
C TYR A 38 12.58 -15.72 1.69
N TYR A 39 13.19 -16.12 0.60
CA TYR A 39 14.64 -16.12 0.47
C TYR A 39 15.03 -15.08 -0.59
N ASP A 40 15.76 -14.06 -0.16
CA ASP A 40 16.30 -13.05 -1.07
C ASP A 40 17.63 -13.57 -1.63
N ALA A 41 17.60 -14.01 -2.88
CA ALA A 41 18.75 -14.55 -3.59
C ALA A 41 19.60 -13.44 -4.26
N THR A 42 19.22 -12.16 -4.13
CA THR A 42 20.00 -11.06 -4.70
C THR A 42 21.29 -10.83 -3.92
N ALA A 43 22.39 -10.54 -4.62
CA ALA A 43 23.70 -10.30 -4.01
C ALA A 43 23.67 -9.10 -3.02
N SER A 44 22.83 -8.10 -3.30
CA SER A 44 22.67 -6.89 -2.50
C SER A 44 21.57 -6.98 -1.43
N LYS A 45 20.78 -8.07 -1.41
CA LYS A 45 19.62 -8.26 -0.49
C LYS A 45 18.69 -7.05 -0.45
N THR A 46 18.47 -6.40 -1.58
CA THR A 46 17.68 -5.16 -1.70
C THR A 46 16.20 -5.34 -1.38
N GLN A 47 15.71 -6.59 -1.36
CA GLN A 47 14.33 -6.92 -1.01
C GLN A 47 14.15 -7.39 0.43
N THR A 48 15.21 -7.33 1.23
CA THR A 48 15.20 -7.72 2.64
C THR A 48 15.51 -6.50 3.50
N LEU A 49 14.74 -6.30 4.56
CA LEU A 49 14.99 -5.21 5.52
C LEU A 49 16.36 -5.39 6.20
N THR A 50 17.00 -4.27 6.54
CA THR A 50 18.20 -4.27 7.37
C THR A 50 17.89 -4.87 8.75
N LYS A 51 18.91 -5.34 9.45
CA LYS A 51 18.72 -5.91 10.81
C LYS A 51 18.16 -4.88 11.79
N GLU A 52 18.53 -3.63 11.63
CA GLU A 52 18.05 -2.50 12.41
C GLU A 52 16.54 -2.30 12.19
N SER A 53 16.11 -2.24 10.94
CA SER A 53 14.69 -2.13 10.58
C SER A 53 13.87 -3.31 11.08
N GLN A 54 14.39 -4.54 10.97
CA GLN A 54 13.76 -5.73 11.53
C GLN A 54 13.59 -5.62 13.04
N SER A 55 14.64 -5.20 13.76
CA SER A 55 14.57 -5.05 15.22
C SER A 55 13.58 -4.00 15.70
N ILE A 56 13.37 -2.95 14.90
CA ILE A 56 12.35 -1.94 15.18
C ILE A 56 10.95 -2.54 15.01
N LEU A 57 10.71 -3.21 13.88
CA LEU A 57 9.42 -3.86 13.61
C LEU A 57 9.07 -4.95 14.61
N GLU A 58 10.06 -5.73 15.08
CA GLU A 58 9.86 -6.74 16.14
C GLU A 58 9.40 -6.12 17.46
N ARG A 59 9.89 -4.92 17.79
CA ARG A 59 9.48 -4.18 18.99
C ARG A 59 8.10 -3.58 18.89
N MET A 60 7.63 -3.31 17.69
CA MET A 60 6.27 -2.83 17.44
C MET A 60 5.29 -3.99 17.61
N LYS A 61 4.58 -4.05 18.73
CA LYS A 61 3.60 -5.10 19.03
C LYS A 61 2.24 -4.84 18.38
N ASP A 62 1.91 -3.56 18.21
CA ASP A 62 0.60 -3.12 17.76
C ASP A 62 0.48 -3.14 16.23
N ASP A 63 -0.77 -3.15 15.76
CA ASP A 63 -1.09 -2.98 14.36
C ASP A 63 -0.71 -1.55 13.90
N LEU A 64 -0.33 -1.41 12.65
CA LEU A 64 0.03 -0.11 12.06
C LEU A 64 -0.83 0.13 10.83
N THR A 65 -1.51 1.25 10.78
CA THR A 65 -2.16 1.73 9.55
C THR A 65 -1.33 2.87 8.96
N ILE A 66 -0.94 2.73 7.70
CA ILE A 66 -0.26 3.78 6.94
C ILE A 66 -1.29 4.39 5.99
N VAL A 67 -1.70 5.62 6.27
CA VAL A 67 -2.66 6.35 5.43
C VAL A 67 -1.89 7.32 4.53
N THR A 68 -1.93 7.09 3.22
CA THR A 68 -1.30 7.95 2.22
C THR A 68 -2.33 8.96 1.71
N TYR A 69 -2.08 10.23 1.94
CA TYR A 69 -2.90 11.34 1.44
C TYR A 69 -2.33 11.87 0.13
N VAL A 70 -3.13 11.80 -0.93
CA VAL A 70 -2.72 12.14 -2.30
C VAL A 70 -3.60 13.28 -2.81
N ASN A 71 -3.03 14.48 -2.84
CA ASN A 71 -3.69 15.63 -3.43
C ASN A 71 -3.50 15.65 -4.95
N LEU A 72 -4.57 15.53 -5.71
CA LEU A 72 -4.55 15.60 -7.19
C LEU A 72 -3.83 16.85 -7.73
N LEU A 73 -3.96 17.97 -7.02
CA LEU A 73 -3.42 19.28 -7.39
C LEU A 73 -2.13 19.64 -6.63
N GLY A 74 -1.66 18.75 -5.77
CA GLY A 74 -0.49 18.98 -4.92
C GLY A 74 0.82 18.53 -5.55
N ASP A 75 1.90 19.02 -4.96
CA ASP A 75 3.25 18.53 -5.29
C ASP A 75 3.40 17.05 -4.92
N ASN A 76 4.22 16.34 -5.72
CA ASN A 76 4.53 14.92 -5.50
C ASN A 76 3.34 13.95 -5.57
N SER A 77 2.16 14.41 -6.01
CA SER A 77 0.96 13.57 -6.15
C SER A 77 1.21 12.31 -7.00
N SER A 78 2.15 12.39 -7.95
CA SER A 78 2.48 11.29 -8.86
C SER A 78 2.93 10.01 -8.16
N TYR A 79 3.51 10.10 -6.96
CA TYR A 79 3.96 8.94 -6.18
C TYR A 79 2.81 8.06 -5.70
N GLY A 80 1.66 8.65 -5.35
CA GLY A 80 0.51 7.92 -4.82
C GLY A 80 -0.69 7.80 -5.78
N MET A 81 -0.63 8.39 -6.98
CA MET A 81 -1.73 8.32 -7.94
C MET A 81 -2.07 6.88 -8.33
N PRO A 82 -3.32 6.57 -8.77
CA PRO A 82 -3.76 5.21 -9.08
C PRO A 82 -2.83 4.42 -10.00
N ARG A 83 -2.20 5.10 -10.96
CA ARG A 83 -1.21 4.48 -11.87
C ARG A 83 0.08 4.02 -11.17
N SER A 84 0.45 4.69 -10.10
CA SER A 84 1.67 4.40 -9.32
C SER A 84 1.39 3.54 -8.09
N LEU A 85 0.12 3.31 -7.76
CA LEU A 85 -0.32 2.59 -6.56
C LEU A 85 0.37 1.24 -6.40
N LYS A 86 0.44 0.46 -7.48
CA LYS A 86 1.09 -0.86 -7.43
C LYS A 86 2.57 -0.74 -7.08
N SER A 87 3.28 0.18 -7.71
CA SER A 87 4.70 0.41 -7.45
C SER A 87 4.92 0.91 -6.03
N ASP A 88 4.06 1.79 -5.54
CA ASP A 88 4.12 2.31 -4.19
C ASP A 88 3.88 1.20 -3.15
N MET A 89 2.86 0.37 -3.33
CA MET A 89 2.60 -0.79 -2.46
C MET A 89 3.75 -1.81 -2.48
N GLU A 90 4.43 -1.99 -3.63
CA GLU A 90 5.61 -2.86 -3.73
C GLU A 90 6.74 -2.40 -2.80
N ASN A 91 6.91 -1.09 -2.59
CA ASN A 91 7.90 -0.53 -1.70
C ASN A 91 7.67 -0.94 -0.24
N PHE A 92 6.42 -1.15 0.17
CA PHE A 92 6.07 -1.60 1.52
C PHE A 92 6.10 -3.11 1.70
N LYS A 93 6.20 -3.89 0.62
CA LYS A 93 6.23 -5.36 0.71
C LYS A 93 7.27 -5.92 1.67
N PRO A 94 8.53 -5.45 1.72
CA PRO A 94 9.51 -5.96 2.67
C PRO A 94 9.03 -5.82 4.12
N TYR A 95 8.39 -4.68 4.45
CA TYR A 95 7.87 -4.40 5.78
C TYR A 95 6.67 -5.29 6.11
N ILE A 96 5.71 -5.40 5.19
CA ILE A 96 4.49 -6.20 5.36
C ILE A 96 4.81 -7.70 5.45
N ARG A 97 5.83 -8.18 4.71
CA ARG A 97 6.30 -9.57 4.80
C ARG A 97 6.87 -9.89 6.16
N PHE A 98 7.58 -8.94 6.75
CA PHE A 98 8.19 -9.09 8.07
C PHE A 98 7.16 -8.89 9.20
N LYS A 99 6.24 -7.95 9.03
CA LYS A 99 5.16 -7.61 9.96
C LYS A 99 3.82 -7.56 9.23
N SER A 100 3.05 -8.63 9.29
CA SER A 100 1.80 -8.79 8.53
C SER A 100 0.64 -7.90 8.99
N ASN A 101 0.75 -7.24 10.14
CA ASN A 101 -0.26 -6.34 10.68
C ASN A 101 -0.02 -4.86 10.32
N ILE A 102 0.54 -4.61 9.14
CA ILE A 102 0.60 -3.28 8.52
C ILE A 102 -0.49 -3.18 7.47
N GLU A 103 -1.40 -2.23 7.62
CA GLU A 103 -2.45 -1.91 6.65
C GLU A 103 -2.08 -0.65 5.87
N LEU A 104 -2.23 -0.70 4.53
CA LEU A 104 -2.02 0.47 3.67
C LEU A 104 -3.37 1.02 3.22
N LYS A 105 -3.59 2.31 3.43
CA LYS A 105 -4.79 3.05 2.98
C LYS A 105 -4.37 4.23 2.11
N TYR A 106 -5.16 4.55 1.08
CA TYR A 106 -4.95 5.69 0.21
C TYR A 106 -6.19 6.56 0.20
N VAL A 107 -6.00 7.85 0.49
CA VAL A 107 -7.06 8.86 0.48
C VAL A 107 -6.73 9.86 -0.60
N TYR A 108 -7.57 9.89 -1.64
CA TYR A 108 -7.44 10.81 -2.77
C TYR A 108 -8.33 12.02 -2.53
N TYR A 109 -7.80 13.21 -2.76
CA TYR A 109 -8.54 14.45 -2.61
C TYR A 109 -8.01 15.52 -3.57
N TYR A 110 -8.71 16.66 -3.69
CA TYR A 110 -8.21 17.83 -4.39
C TYR A 110 -8.45 19.07 -3.53
N LYS A 111 -7.38 19.82 -3.27
CA LYS A 111 -7.41 21.08 -2.54
C LYS A 111 -6.11 21.84 -2.72
N LYS A 112 -6.18 23.17 -2.82
CA LYS A 112 -5.01 24.05 -2.88
C LYS A 112 -4.00 23.58 -3.93
N ALA A 113 -4.22 23.99 -5.16
CA ALA A 113 -3.30 23.70 -6.24
C ALA A 113 -1.87 24.19 -5.94
N SER A 114 -0.87 23.39 -6.34
CA SER A 114 0.55 23.74 -6.20
C SER A 114 0.86 25.04 -6.98
N SER A 115 1.98 25.70 -6.64
CA SER A 115 2.39 26.95 -7.31
C SER A 115 2.46 26.79 -8.81
N TYR A 116 3.04 25.70 -9.30
CA TYR A 116 3.13 25.40 -10.73
C TYR A 116 1.76 25.28 -11.42
N ILE A 117 0.80 24.63 -10.76
CA ILE A 117 -0.57 24.52 -11.30
C ILE A 117 -1.27 25.88 -11.24
N ARG A 118 -1.07 26.62 -10.15
CA ARG A 118 -1.69 27.93 -9.96
C ARG A 118 -1.21 28.97 -10.99
N GLU A 119 0.07 28.99 -11.33
CA GLU A 119 0.61 29.83 -12.40
C GLU A 119 -0.08 29.57 -13.74
N ARG A 120 -0.38 28.30 -14.03
CA ARG A 120 -1.01 27.89 -15.28
C ARG A 120 -2.53 28.13 -15.32
N TYR A 121 -3.17 28.15 -14.15
CA TYR A 121 -4.61 28.24 -13.98
C TYR A 121 -4.97 29.29 -12.92
N ALA A 122 -4.45 30.53 -13.06
CA ALA A 122 -4.55 31.57 -12.03
C ALA A 122 -5.99 31.91 -11.60
N ASP A 123 -6.90 31.99 -12.56
CA ASP A 123 -8.29 32.43 -12.34
C ASP A 123 -9.29 31.26 -12.36
N VAL A 124 -8.80 30.02 -12.24
CA VAL A 124 -9.65 28.83 -12.30
C VAL A 124 -9.79 28.22 -10.91
N SER A 125 -10.99 27.81 -10.53
CA SER A 125 -11.23 27.16 -9.24
C SER A 125 -10.51 25.81 -9.13
N ASP A 126 -10.14 25.38 -7.93
CA ASP A 126 -9.50 24.09 -7.70
C ASP A 126 -10.35 22.92 -8.24
N ARG A 127 -11.66 23.04 -8.16
CA ARG A 127 -12.60 22.04 -8.72
C ARG A 127 -12.49 21.92 -10.24
N GLU A 128 -12.56 23.04 -10.94
CA GLU A 128 -12.46 23.05 -12.42
C GLU A 128 -11.09 22.57 -12.90
N VAL A 129 -10.03 22.89 -12.15
CA VAL A 129 -8.69 22.37 -12.43
C VAL A 129 -8.67 20.86 -12.19
N ALA A 130 -9.25 20.38 -11.09
CA ALA A 130 -9.34 18.95 -10.80
C ALA A 130 -10.12 18.19 -11.89
N GLU A 131 -11.24 18.74 -12.37
CA GLU A 131 -12.01 18.16 -13.48
C GLU A 131 -11.16 18.00 -14.75
N LYS A 132 -10.39 19.03 -15.12
CA LYS A 132 -9.46 18.96 -16.27
C LYS A 132 -8.37 17.91 -16.09
N TYR A 133 -7.81 17.77 -14.87
CA TYR A 133 -6.76 16.81 -14.57
C TYR A 133 -7.27 15.37 -14.61
N VAL A 134 -8.44 15.09 -14.04
CA VAL A 134 -9.00 13.73 -14.08
C VAL A 134 -9.36 13.31 -15.50
N ASP A 135 -9.86 14.22 -16.33
CA ASP A 135 -10.12 13.95 -17.74
C ASP A 135 -8.85 13.59 -18.50
N GLN A 136 -7.77 14.35 -18.32
CA GLN A 136 -6.47 14.07 -18.93
C GLN A 136 -5.90 12.72 -18.48
N MET A 137 -6.10 12.37 -17.22
CA MET A 137 -5.62 11.10 -16.64
C MET A 137 -6.58 9.94 -16.87
N LYS A 138 -7.76 10.17 -17.49
CA LYS A 138 -8.84 9.19 -17.65
C LYS A 138 -9.29 8.59 -16.31
N LEU A 139 -9.38 9.43 -15.29
CA LEU A 139 -9.87 9.10 -13.96
C LEU A 139 -11.29 9.66 -13.75
N ASN A 140 -11.90 9.30 -12.62
CA ASN A 140 -13.20 9.82 -12.23
C ASN A 140 -13.04 10.76 -11.03
N LEU A 141 -13.56 11.98 -11.09
CA LEU A 141 -13.49 12.95 -9.99
C LEU A 141 -14.14 12.41 -8.70
N LYS A 142 -15.12 11.53 -8.80
CA LYS A 142 -15.76 10.89 -7.63
C LYS A 142 -14.81 10.05 -6.78
N MET A 143 -13.63 9.72 -7.29
CA MET A 143 -12.57 9.05 -6.51
C MET A 143 -11.86 10.00 -5.55
N PHE A 144 -12.03 11.30 -5.73
CA PHE A 144 -11.32 12.33 -4.99
C PHE A 144 -12.29 13.07 -4.08
N LEU A 145 -11.98 13.13 -2.81
CA LEU A 145 -12.73 13.92 -1.85
C LEU A 145 -12.63 15.41 -2.18
N SER A 146 -13.74 16.12 -1.99
CA SER A 146 -13.77 17.56 -2.12
C SER A 146 -12.96 18.25 -1.00
N PRO A 147 -12.68 19.57 -1.14
CA PRO A 147 -12.04 20.32 -0.06
C PRO A 147 -12.73 20.19 1.29
N GLU A 148 -14.05 20.23 1.29
CA GLU A 148 -14.89 20.15 2.50
C GLU A 148 -14.86 18.73 3.10
N GLU A 149 -14.89 17.72 2.25
CA GLU A 149 -14.88 16.31 2.68
C GLU A 149 -13.55 15.91 3.32
N ILE A 150 -12.41 16.37 2.77
CA ILE A 150 -11.09 16.07 3.37
C ILE A 150 -10.88 16.85 4.67
N GLU A 151 -11.30 18.12 4.75
CA GLU A 151 -11.20 18.92 5.98
C GLU A 151 -12.07 18.40 7.12
N ALA A 152 -13.19 17.76 6.79
CA ALA A 152 -14.03 17.09 7.79
C ALA A 152 -13.36 15.84 8.37
N GLN A 153 -12.40 15.23 7.67
CA GLN A 153 -11.71 14.02 8.11
C GLN A 153 -10.39 14.31 8.80
N ILE A 154 -9.61 15.27 8.28
CA ILE A 154 -8.27 15.58 8.78
C ILE A 154 -7.85 16.99 8.37
N ASP A 155 -7.12 17.68 9.27
CA ASP A 155 -6.45 18.93 8.95
C ASP A 155 -5.06 18.66 8.32
N LEU A 156 -4.97 18.89 7.01
CA LEU A 156 -3.73 18.80 6.25
C LEU A 156 -3.11 20.18 5.94
N ALA A 157 -3.64 21.26 6.52
CA ALA A 157 -3.09 22.60 6.32
C ALA A 157 -1.64 22.74 6.82
N PRO A 158 -1.25 22.17 7.98
CA PRO A 158 0.13 22.17 8.44
C PRO A 158 1.09 21.46 7.47
N GLU A 159 0.59 20.46 6.75
CA GLU A 159 1.35 19.70 5.74
C GLU A 159 1.34 20.39 4.36
N GLY A 160 0.72 21.56 4.23
CA GLY A 160 0.63 22.31 2.99
C GLY A 160 -0.18 21.63 1.89
N TYR A 161 -1.02 20.64 2.22
CA TYR A 161 -1.79 19.81 1.28
C TYR A 161 -0.91 19.08 0.25
N ARG A 162 0.31 18.72 0.63
CA ARG A 162 1.24 17.95 -0.21
C ARG A 162 0.97 16.46 -0.09
N PHE A 163 1.68 15.67 -0.90
CA PHE A 163 1.76 14.23 -0.67
C PHE A 163 2.39 13.96 0.69
N VAL A 164 1.69 13.22 1.55
CA VAL A 164 2.14 12.89 2.90
C VAL A 164 1.54 11.55 3.33
N ARG A 165 2.26 10.84 4.20
CA ARG A 165 1.76 9.63 4.85
C ARG A 165 1.55 9.89 6.33
N GLN A 166 0.51 9.28 6.87
CA GLN A 166 0.26 9.27 8.31
C GLN A 166 0.38 7.84 8.83
N LEU A 167 1.22 7.65 9.82
CA LEU A 167 1.29 6.41 10.59
C LEU A 167 0.28 6.52 11.73
N VAL A 168 -0.65 5.58 11.81
CA VAL A 168 -1.71 5.57 12.81
C VAL A 168 -1.65 4.27 13.58
N LEU A 169 -1.57 4.37 14.90
CA LEU A 169 -1.61 3.25 15.83
C LEU A 169 -3.04 2.99 16.34
N PRO A 170 -3.34 1.79 16.87
CA PRO A 170 -4.68 1.44 17.35
C PRO A 170 -5.18 2.32 18.51
N ASP A 171 -4.27 2.91 19.27
CA ASP A 171 -4.60 3.85 20.36
C ASP A 171 -5.02 5.24 19.86
N GLY A 172 -5.00 5.45 18.53
CA GLY A 172 -5.33 6.72 17.88
C GLY A 172 -4.15 7.69 17.79
N SER A 173 -2.98 7.35 18.34
CA SER A 173 -1.78 8.16 18.14
C SER A 173 -1.34 8.12 16.67
N ALA A 174 -0.91 9.26 16.15
CA ALA A 174 -0.54 9.39 14.75
C ALA A 174 0.65 10.34 14.57
N THR A 175 1.48 10.03 13.58
CA THR A 175 2.57 10.90 13.15
C THR A 175 2.64 10.94 11.63
N PHE A 176 3.17 12.04 11.08
CA PHE A 176 3.32 12.19 9.64
C PHE A 176 4.73 11.82 9.16
N LEU A 177 4.79 11.11 8.04
CA LEU A 177 6.00 10.93 7.25
C LEU A 177 5.95 11.91 6.07
N ARG A 178 6.97 12.77 5.96
CA ARG A 178 7.10 13.75 4.89
C ARG A 178 8.14 13.29 3.88
N LEU A 179 7.86 13.51 2.61
CA LEU A 179 8.82 13.26 1.53
C LEU A 179 9.76 14.47 1.38
N TYR A 180 11.05 14.23 1.46
CA TYR A 180 12.10 15.23 1.25
C TYR A 180 12.80 14.98 -0.10
N ASN A 181 12.54 15.85 -1.08
CA ASN A 181 13.03 15.69 -2.44
C ASN A 181 14.49 16.09 -2.62
N ASP A 182 15.06 16.81 -1.67
CA ASP A 182 16.43 17.33 -1.69
C ASP A 182 17.46 16.38 -1.06
N MET A 183 17.00 15.26 -0.51
CA MET A 183 17.87 14.22 0.01
C MET A 183 18.29 13.25 -1.10
N PHE A 184 19.59 13.06 -1.28
CA PHE A 184 20.19 12.07 -2.20
C PHE A 184 20.12 10.65 -1.61
N VAL A 185 18.94 10.20 -1.26
CA VAL A 185 18.68 8.87 -0.70
C VAL A 185 17.67 8.13 -1.56
N HIS A 186 17.62 6.83 -1.39
CA HIS A 186 16.59 6.02 -2.05
C HIS A 186 15.19 6.58 -1.73
N PRO A 187 14.22 6.57 -2.68
CA PRO A 187 12.89 7.16 -2.47
C PRO A 187 12.19 6.74 -1.17
N MET A 188 12.44 5.54 -0.68
CA MET A 188 11.89 5.07 0.60
C MET A 188 12.60 5.67 1.83
N GLU A 189 13.88 6.01 1.70
CA GLU A 189 14.66 6.64 2.76
C GLU A 189 14.46 8.15 2.80
N ALA A 190 13.85 8.72 1.74
CA ALA A 190 13.48 10.13 1.69
C ALA A 190 12.24 10.47 2.52
N GLU A 191 11.53 9.48 3.04
CA GLU A 191 10.41 9.69 3.95
C GLU A 191 10.89 9.63 5.39
N VAL A 192 10.68 10.70 6.14
CA VAL A 192 11.08 10.78 7.55
C VAL A 192 9.91 11.22 8.43
N SER A 193 9.97 10.82 9.68
CA SER A 193 9.01 11.24 10.69
C SER A 193 9.08 12.75 10.92
N ALA A 194 7.91 13.35 11.09
CA ALA A 194 7.76 14.76 11.43
C ALA A 194 7.92 14.99 12.93
#